data_d73b442dcd2e38a665af9ba474b43c9a
#
_entry.id   d73b442dcd2e38a665af9ba474b43c9a
#
_cell.length_a   1.000
_cell.length_b   1.000
_cell.length_c   1.000
_cell.angle_alpha   90.00
_cell.angle_beta   90.00
_cell.angle_gamma   90.00
#
_symmetry.space_group_name_H-M   'P 1'
#
loop_
_entity.id
_entity.type
_entity.pdbx_description
1 polymer ?
#
loop_
_entity_poly.entity_id
_entity_poly.type
_entity_poly.pdbx_seq_one_letter_code
_entity_poly.pdbx_strand_id
1 'polypeptide(L)'
;GISERQPIDVKNATSVIFDGPHPAGNVGIQINHIAPINKGDTVWTMSALDVLFIGRLFDKGIADFSRIVAVTGSEIDNPHYVHTRIGASIASITQGMVKAVKYEQRYISGNVLTGVKTDADGYIGATHSQITVIPEGNNYDEFLGWASLNPHKYSTSHSYFSWLLGKKKKYTIDA
;
A
#
# COMPACT_ATOMS: atom_id res chain seq x y z
N GLY A 1 9.59 7.38 -4.05
CA GLY A 1 10.44 7.80 -2.94
C GLY A 1 11.48 6.75 -2.67
N ILE A 2 12.74 7.11 -2.72
CA ILE A 2 13.86 6.27 -2.33
C ILE A 2 13.74 6.11 -0.81
N SER A 3 13.37 4.93 -0.36
CA SER A 3 13.48 4.58 1.05
C SER A 3 14.91 4.13 1.27
N GLU A 4 15.70 4.93 1.97
CA GLU A 4 16.98 4.48 2.52
C GLU A 4 16.68 3.38 3.54
N ARG A 5 16.64 2.15 3.07
CA ARG A 5 16.62 0.98 3.93
C ARG A 5 18.04 0.65 4.29
N GLN A 6 18.39 0.83 5.54
CA GLN A 6 19.65 0.29 6.03
C GLN A 6 19.59 -1.24 5.95
N PRO A 7 20.68 -1.90 5.47
CA PRO A 7 20.74 -3.35 5.46
C PRO A 7 20.60 -3.87 6.90
N ILE A 8 19.72 -4.84 7.08
CA ILE A 8 19.57 -5.53 8.37
C ILE A 8 20.70 -6.55 8.45
N ASP A 9 21.62 -6.36 9.37
CA ASP A 9 22.66 -7.36 9.64
C ASP A 9 22.06 -8.45 10.54
N VAL A 10 21.89 -9.63 9.98
CA VAL A 10 21.35 -10.79 10.68
C VAL A 10 22.39 -11.90 10.66
N LYS A 11 22.73 -12.42 11.84
CA LYS A 11 23.65 -13.54 11.97
C LYS A 11 23.15 -14.75 11.14
N ASN A 12 24.05 -15.36 10.36
CA ASN A 12 23.79 -16.49 9.48
C ASN A 12 22.84 -16.16 8.29
N ALA A 13 22.73 -14.90 7.90
CA ALA A 13 22.02 -14.48 6.71
C ALA A 13 22.90 -13.61 5.83
N THR A 14 22.73 -13.70 4.52
CA THR A 14 23.38 -12.80 3.57
C THR A 14 22.41 -11.68 3.19
N SER A 15 22.82 -10.44 3.43
CA SER A 15 22.05 -9.27 3.02
C SER A 15 22.46 -8.85 1.62
N VAL A 16 21.52 -8.77 0.70
CA VAL A 16 21.71 -8.31 -0.68
C VAL A 16 20.77 -7.15 -0.97
N ILE A 17 21.31 -6.04 -1.45
CA ILE A 17 20.54 -4.86 -1.79
C ILE A 17 20.31 -4.85 -3.30
N PHE A 18 19.03 -4.72 -3.69
CA PHE A 18 18.62 -4.50 -5.07
C PHE A 18 18.16 -3.06 -5.23
N ASP A 19 18.75 -2.37 -6.20
CA ASP A 19 18.39 -1.00 -6.57
C ASP A 19 18.15 -0.93 -8.08
N GLY A 20 17.26 -0.04 -8.50
CA GLY A 20 16.96 0.16 -9.91
C GLY A 20 15.46 0.33 -10.20
N PRO A 21 15.12 0.50 -11.50
CA PRO A 21 13.74 0.61 -11.93
C PRO A 21 13.01 -0.74 -11.78
N HIS A 22 11.68 -0.71 -11.86
CA HIS A 22 10.90 -1.93 -11.98
C HIS A 22 11.42 -2.76 -13.18
N PRO A 23 11.66 -4.09 -13.05
CA PRO A 23 11.16 -4.99 -12.01
C PRO A 23 12.16 -5.38 -10.91
N ALA A 24 13.18 -4.58 -10.59
CA ALA A 24 14.20 -4.91 -9.59
C ALA A 24 13.62 -5.31 -8.21
N GLY A 25 12.43 -4.80 -7.87
CA GLY A 25 11.72 -5.15 -6.63
C GLY A 25 10.99 -6.49 -6.65
N ASN A 26 10.90 -7.18 -7.78
CA ASN A 26 10.20 -8.46 -7.87
C ASN A 26 11.05 -9.60 -7.33
N VAL A 27 10.48 -10.39 -6.43
CA VAL A 27 11.15 -11.52 -5.76
C VAL A 27 11.71 -12.52 -6.78
N GLY A 28 10.98 -12.84 -7.85
CA GLY A 28 11.46 -13.75 -8.90
C GLY A 28 12.73 -13.26 -9.60
N ILE A 29 12.84 -11.95 -9.83
CA ILE A 29 14.05 -11.32 -10.40
C ILE A 29 15.21 -11.44 -9.42
N GLN A 30 14.97 -11.16 -8.14
CA GLN A 30 15.97 -11.26 -7.09
C GLN A 30 16.49 -12.68 -6.94
N ILE A 31 15.61 -13.69 -6.95
CA ILE A 31 15.97 -15.11 -6.91
C ILE A 31 16.85 -15.46 -8.11
N ASN A 32 16.46 -15.04 -9.32
CA ASN A 32 17.22 -15.33 -10.52
C ASN A 32 18.66 -14.77 -10.48
N HIS A 33 18.85 -13.65 -9.79
CA HIS A 33 20.20 -13.06 -9.64
C HIS A 33 21.02 -13.67 -8.51
N ILE A 34 20.37 -14.11 -7.42
CA ILE A 34 21.09 -14.63 -6.23
C ILE A 34 21.35 -16.14 -6.36
N ALA A 35 20.32 -16.89 -6.70
CA ALA A 35 20.34 -18.35 -6.77
C ALA A 35 19.35 -18.82 -7.84
N PRO A 36 19.76 -18.78 -9.13
CA PRO A 36 18.89 -19.25 -10.22
C PRO A 36 18.38 -20.65 -9.99
N ILE A 37 17.10 -20.86 -10.18
CA ILE A 37 16.42 -22.15 -9.97
C ILE A 37 16.14 -22.83 -11.30
N ASN A 38 16.21 -24.16 -11.32
CA ASN A 38 15.90 -25.01 -12.47
C ASN A 38 14.54 -25.71 -12.28
N LYS A 39 14.09 -26.37 -13.34
CA LYS A 39 12.86 -27.16 -13.27
C LYS A 39 12.98 -28.25 -12.18
N GLY A 40 12.07 -28.20 -11.23
CA GLY A 40 12.05 -29.15 -10.10
C GLY A 40 12.61 -28.58 -8.79
N ASP A 41 13.33 -27.47 -8.84
CA ASP A 41 13.81 -26.79 -7.63
C ASP A 41 12.66 -26.06 -6.92
N THR A 42 12.75 -25.96 -5.61
CA THR A 42 11.79 -25.26 -4.76
C THR A 42 12.50 -24.21 -3.92
N VAL A 43 11.99 -22.97 -3.98
CA VAL A 43 12.48 -21.85 -3.16
C VAL A 43 11.33 -21.32 -2.33
N TRP A 44 11.59 -21.13 -1.05
CA TRP A 44 10.65 -20.49 -0.13
C TRP A 44 10.95 -19.01 0.00
N THR A 45 9.91 -18.21 -0.08
CA THR A 45 9.99 -16.75 0.13
C THR A 45 9.05 -16.34 1.24
N MET A 46 9.45 -15.38 2.05
CA MET A 46 8.60 -14.80 3.08
C MET A 46 8.94 -13.34 3.30
N SER A 47 8.00 -12.56 3.81
CA SER A 47 8.25 -11.17 4.17
C SER A 47 9.06 -11.08 5.47
N ALA A 48 9.75 -9.95 5.67
CA ALA A 48 10.44 -9.69 6.94
C ALA A 48 9.47 -9.72 8.14
N LEU A 49 8.22 -9.36 7.93
CA LEU A 49 7.18 -9.40 8.96
C LEU A 49 6.79 -10.84 9.34
N ASP A 50 6.73 -11.74 8.36
CA ASP A 50 6.46 -13.16 8.60
C ASP A 50 7.61 -13.80 9.41
N VAL A 51 8.86 -13.47 9.06
CA VAL A 51 10.03 -13.89 9.84
C VAL A 51 9.95 -13.39 11.28
N LEU A 52 9.49 -12.14 11.50
CA LEU A 52 9.31 -11.59 12.83
C LEU A 52 8.23 -12.36 13.63
N PHE A 53 7.11 -12.71 13.01
CA PHE A 53 6.05 -13.49 13.67
C PHE A 53 6.53 -14.89 14.06
N ILE A 54 7.26 -15.55 13.17
CA ILE A 54 7.87 -16.86 13.44
C ILE A 54 8.88 -16.74 14.59
N GLY A 55 9.76 -15.72 14.52
CA GLY A 55 10.74 -15.48 15.57
C GLY A 55 10.09 -15.26 16.94
N ARG A 56 9.03 -14.47 17.02
CA ARG A 56 8.28 -14.24 18.28
C ARG A 56 7.67 -15.53 18.83
N LEU A 57 7.15 -16.39 17.96
CA LEU A 57 6.60 -17.67 18.36
C LEU A 57 7.67 -18.55 19.00
N PHE A 58 8.84 -18.67 18.38
CA PHE A 58 9.93 -19.49 18.92
C PHE A 58 10.58 -18.88 20.17
N ASP A 59 10.67 -17.56 20.25
CA ASP A 59 11.27 -16.86 21.40
C ASP A 59 10.35 -16.87 22.61
N LYS A 60 9.05 -16.60 22.43
CA LYS A 60 8.09 -16.40 23.51
C LYS A 60 7.09 -17.53 23.71
N GLY A 61 7.03 -18.49 22.80
CA GLY A 61 6.01 -19.55 22.82
C GLY A 61 4.58 -19.04 22.56
N ILE A 62 4.41 -17.81 22.08
CA ILE A 62 3.11 -17.15 21.85
C ILE A 62 3.05 -16.64 20.43
N ALA A 63 1.95 -16.92 19.74
CA ALA A 63 1.67 -16.38 18.41
C ALA A 63 1.25 -14.90 18.51
N ASP A 64 2.23 -14.02 18.55
CA ASP A 64 2.01 -12.57 18.58
C ASP A 64 2.02 -12.00 17.15
N PHE A 65 0.82 -11.74 16.61
CA PHE A 65 0.60 -11.16 15.28
C PHE A 65 0.43 -9.64 15.31
N SER A 66 0.93 -8.98 16.35
CA SER A 66 0.94 -7.52 16.42
C SER A 66 1.88 -6.93 15.37
N ARG A 67 1.45 -5.85 14.74
CA ARG A 67 2.20 -5.16 13.68
C ARG A 67 1.83 -3.68 13.59
N ILE A 68 2.62 -2.95 12.83
CA ILE A 68 2.35 -1.56 12.48
C ILE A 68 1.70 -1.53 11.10
N VAL A 69 0.62 -0.77 10.98
CA VAL A 69 -0.12 -0.55 9.73
C VAL A 69 -0.14 0.95 9.43
N ALA A 70 0.15 1.32 8.18
CA ALA A 70 0.00 2.69 7.72
C ALA A 70 -1.48 2.98 7.42
N VAL A 71 -2.01 4.07 7.96
CA VAL A 71 -3.33 4.60 7.59
C VAL A 71 -3.12 5.80 6.71
N THR A 72 -3.60 5.73 5.46
CA THR A 72 -3.30 6.71 4.40
C THR A 72 -4.53 6.95 3.51
N GLY A 73 -4.37 7.84 2.55
CA GLY A 73 -5.38 8.19 1.57
C GLY A 73 -5.82 9.64 1.70
N SER A 74 -6.44 10.16 0.65
CA SER A 74 -6.93 11.55 0.61
C SER A 74 -8.04 11.81 1.62
N GLU A 75 -8.75 10.77 2.03
CA GLU A 75 -9.86 10.85 2.98
C GLU A 75 -9.44 10.63 4.44
N ILE A 76 -8.16 10.55 4.71
CA ILE A 76 -7.60 10.49 6.06
C ILE A 76 -7.08 11.90 6.45
N ASP A 77 -7.57 12.44 7.56
CA ASP A 77 -7.19 13.77 8.02
C ASP A 77 -5.71 13.87 8.44
N ASN A 78 -5.22 12.85 9.13
CA ASN A 78 -3.85 12.81 9.61
C ASN A 78 -3.24 11.42 9.35
N PRO A 79 -2.63 11.20 8.17
CA PRO A 79 -1.98 9.92 7.85
C PRO A 79 -0.86 9.59 8.83
N HIS A 80 -0.94 8.41 9.46
CA HIS A 80 0.08 7.96 10.40
C HIS A 80 0.11 6.43 10.52
N TYR A 81 1.04 5.93 11.33
CA TYR A 81 1.18 4.52 11.63
C TYR A 81 0.40 4.16 12.89
N VAL A 82 -0.35 3.05 12.82
CA VAL A 82 -1.15 2.52 13.94
C VAL A 82 -0.61 1.15 14.32
N HIS A 83 -0.45 0.92 15.60
CA HIS A 83 -0.13 -0.40 16.13
C HIS A 83 -1.41 -1.23 16.26
N THR A 84 -1.45 -2.37 15.59
CA THR A 84 -2.62 -3.24 15.54
C THR A 84 -2.20 -4.71 15.40
N ARG A 85 -3.11 -5.58 15.02
CA ARG A 85 -2.86 -7.01 14.77
C ARG A 85 -3.48 -7.47 13.45
N ILE A 86 -3.05 -8.63 12.96
CA ILE A 86 -3.66 -9.28 11.79
C ILE A 86 -5.15 -9.47 12.04
N GLY A 87 -5.98 -9.19 11.03
CA GLY A 87 -7.42 -9.35 11.09
C GLY A 87 -8.15 -8.33 11.96
N ALA A 88 -7.51 -7.22 12.33
CA ALA A 88 -8.20 -6.14 13.03
C ALA A 88 -9.24 -5.47 12.13
N SER A 89 -10.34 -5.01 12.71
CA SER A 89 -11.38 -4.27 12.01
C SER A 89 -10.85 -2.94 11.49
N ILE A 90 -11.15 -2.64 10.23
CA ILE A 90 -10.78 -1.36 9.61
C ILE A 90 -11.45 -0.20 10.35
N ALA A 91 -12.71 -0.34 10.73
CA ALA A 91 -13.41 0.68 11.52
C ALA A 91 -12.67 1.02 12.82
N SER A 92 -12.16 0.01 13.53
CA SER A 92 -11.41 0.25 14.77
C SER A 92 -10.06 0.92 14.54
N ILE A 93 -9.39 0.62 13.42
CA ILE A 93 -8.10 1.20 13.07
C ILE A 93 -8.25 2.65 12.60
N THR A 94 -9.31 2.94 11.84
CA THR A 94 -9.53 4.26 11.20
C THR A 94 -10.44 5.18 12.01
N GLN A 95 -10.84 4.77 13.21
CA GLN A 95 -11.75 5.52 14.07
C GLN A 95 -11.25 6.94 14.33
N GLY A 96 -12.08 7.93 14.01
CA GLY A 96 -11.75 9.34 14.20
C GLY A 96 -10.72 9.91 13.23
N MET A 97 -10.30 9.15 12.21
CA MET A 97 -9.29 9.58 11.22
C MET A 97 -9.89 9.88 9.86
N VAL A 98 -11.06 9.33 9.56
CA VAL A 98 -11.72 9.47 8.25
C VAL A 98 -12.50 10.77 8.21
N LYS A 99 -12.33 11.52 7.14
CA LYS A 99 -13.05 12.78 6.90
C LYS A 99 -14.55 12.58 6.84
N ALA A 100 -15.30 13.46 7.47
CA ALA A 100 -16.75 13.51 7.35
C ALA A 100 -17.13 14.20 6.03
N VAL A 101 -17.36 13.44 4.99
CA VAL A 101 -17.73 13.93 3.65
C VAL A 101 -19.12 13.45 3.25
N LYS A 102 -19.73 14.08 2.23
CA LYS A 102 -21.07 13.73 1.73
C LYS A 102 -21.06 12.70 0.60
N TYR A 103 -19.90 12.38 0.06
CA TYR A 103 -19.73 11.38 -1.00
C TYR A 103 -19.26 10.05 -0.44
N GLU A 104 -19.41 9.01 -1.22
CA GLU A 104 -18.98 7.66 -0.86
C GLU A 104 -17.46 7.55 -0.83
N GLN A 105 -16.95 6.88 0.17
CA GLN A 105 -15.53 6.63 0.35
C GLN A 105 -15.23 5.15 0.11
N ARG A 106 -14.13 4.91 -0.58
CA ARG A 106 -13.59 3.57 -0.80
C ARG A 106 -12.55 3.23 0.24
N TYR A 107 -12.78 2.16 0.95
CA TYR A 107 -11.81 1.57 1.86
C TYR A 107 -11.04 0.47 1.12
N ILE A 108 -9.71 0.50 1.23
CA ILE A 108 -8.82 -0.44 0.59
C ILE A 108 -7.91 -1.04 1.66
N SER A 109 -7.98 -2.36 1.81
CA SER A 109 -6.97 -3.11 2.55
C SER A 109 -5.75 -3.26 1.64
N GLY A 110 -4.66 -2.55 1.95
CA GLY A 110 -3.49 -2.40 1.09
C GLY A 110 -3.41 -1.02 0.43
N ASN A 111 -2.64 -0.93 -0.64
CA ASN A 111 -2.46 0.27 -1.45
C ASN A 111 -3.44 0.32 -2.63
N VAL A 112 -3.50 1.44 -3.35
CA VAL A 112 -4.42 1.65 -4.47
C VAL A 112 -4.13 0.77 -5.70
N LEU A 113 -2.94 0.20 -5.83
CA LEU A 113 -2.52 -0.59 -7.00
C LEU A 113 -2.77 -2.08 -6.83
N THR A 114 -2.54 -2.61 -5.63
CA THR A 114 -2.55 -4.06 -5.38
C THR A 114 -3.42 -4.44 -4.18
N GLY A 115 -4.03 -3.47 -3.52
CA GLY A 115 -4.93 -3.70 -2.41
C GLY A 115 -6.29 -4.23 -2.85
N VAL A 116 -7.09 -4.61 -1.88
CA VAL A 116 -8.44 -5.15 -2.08
C VAL A 116 -9.45 -4.19 -1.51
N LYS A 117 -10.47 -3.83 -2.30
CA LYS A 117 -11.62 -3.06 -1.80
C LYS A 117 -12.29 -3.83 -0.66
N THR A 118 -12.64 -3.15 0.38
CA THR A 118 -13.33 -3.69 1.54
C THR A 118 -14.37 -2.71 2.04
N ASP A 119 -15.28 -3.17 2.85
CA ASP A 119 -16.26 -2.32 3.52
C ASP A 119 -15.61 -1.60 4.72
N ALA A 120 -16.25 -0.51 5.18
CA ALA A 120 -15.76 0.24 6.34
C ALA A 120 -15.72 -0.61 7.62
N ASP A 121 -16.61 -1.58 7.76
CA ASP A 121 -16.68 -2.55 8.85
C ASP A 121 -15.88 -3.84 8.58
N GLY A 122 -15.22 -3.93 7.42
CA GLY A 122 -14.37 -5.06 7.04
C GLY A 122 -13.08 -5.17 7.86
N TYR A 123 -12.21 -6.07 7.46
CA TYR A 123 -10.98 -6.41 8.19
C TYR A 123 -9.75 -6.22 7.32
N ILE A 124 -8.63 -5.86 7.96
CA ILE A 124 -7.37 -5.78 7.24
C ILE A 124 -6.84 -7.18 6.88
N GLY A 125 -6.49 -7.38 5.62
CA GLY A 125 -5.92 -8.63 5.13
C GLY A 125 -4.59 -8.99 5.80
N ALA A 126 -4.32 -10.29 5.90
CA ALA A 126 -3.13 -10.80 6.60
C ALA A 126 -1.81 -10.28 6.02
N THR A 127 -1.73 -10.11 4.71
CA THR A 127 -0.53 -9.67 3.99
C THR A 127 -0.44 -8.14 3.81
N HIS A 128 -1.49 -7.39 4.16
CA HIS A 128 -1.55 -5.96 3.93
C HIS A 128 -1.04 -5.18 5.15
N SER A 129 -0.08 -4.32 4.95
CA SER A 129 0.51 -3.43 5.97
C SER A 129 0.02 -1.99 5.89
N GLN A 130 -1.02 -1.73 5.11
CA GLN A 130 -1.57 -0.41 4.84
C GLN A 130 -3.09 -0.48 4.72
N ILE A 131 -3.77 0.58 5.15
CA ILE A 131 -5.15 0.89 4.84
C ILE A 131 -5.17 2.21 4.08
N THR A 132 -5.89 2.25 2.98
CA THR A 132 -6.03 3.45 2.15
C THR A 132 -7.50 3.81 2.03
N VAL A 133 -7.83 5.07 2.30
CA VAL A 133 -9.20 5.58 2.13
C VAL A 133 -9.18 6.73 1.12
N ILE A 134 -9.94 6.57 0.04
CA ILE A 134 -10.04 7.52 -1.06
C ILE A 134 -11.51 7.74 -1.45
N PRO A 135 -11.87 8.77 -2.24
CA PRO A 135 -13.21 8.88 -2.82
C PRO A 135 -13.54 7.66 -3.70
N GLU A 136 -14.79 7.20 -3.68
CA GLU A 136 -15.24 6.09 -4.53
C GLU A 136 -15.28 6.44 -6.03
N GLY A 137 -15.26 7.72 -6.38
CA GLY A 137 -15.24 8.14 -7.78
C GLY A 137 -16.57 8.01 -8.52
N ASN A 138 -17.69 7.84 -7.81
CA ASN A 138 -19.03 7.69 -8.39
C ASN A 138 -19.59 8.97 -9.03
N ASN A 139 -18.87 10.08 -8.92
CA ASN A 139 -19.28 11.36 -9.53
C ASN A 139 -18.80 11.41 -10.98
N TYR A 140 -19.60 10.83 -11.86
CA TYR A 140 -19.36 10.90 -13.30
C TYR A 140 -19.84 12.25 -13.86
N ASP A 141 -18.97 12.91 -14.61
CA ASP A 141 -19.37 14.02 -15.48
C ASP A 141 -20.12 13.42 -16.69
N GLU A 142 -21.42 13.20 -16.58
CA GLU A 142 -22.21 12.40 -17.50
C GLU A 142 -22.27 12.97 -18.93
N PHE A 143 -22.11 14.27 -19.11
CA PHE A 143 -22.18 14.89 -20.44
C PHE A 143 -20.95 15.75 -20.73
N LEU A 144 -20.16 15.35 -21.73
CA LEU A 144 -18.92 16.05 -22.17
C LEU A 144 -17.86 16.22 -21.05
N GLY A 145 -17.86 15.40 -20.03
CA GLY A 145 -16.89 15.45 -18.94
C GLY A 145 -15.44 15.36 -19.42
N TRP A 146 -15.17 14.64 -20.52
CA TRP A 146 -13.90 14.54 -21.19
C TRP A 146 -13.43 15.86 -21.81
N ALA A 147 -14.35 16.77 -22.15
CA ALA A 147 -14.07 18.09 -22.74
C ALA A 147 -14.10 19.20 -21.69
N SER A 148 -14.33 18.88 -20.43
CA SER A 148 -14.37 19.86 -19.36
C SER A 148 -12.99 20.44 -19.07
N LEU A 149 -12.90 21.71 -18.70
CA LEU A 149 -11.64 22.39 -18.41
C LEU A 149 -10.90 21.79 -17.19
N ASN A 150 -11.59 21.14 -16.31
CA ASN A 150 -11.17 20.43 -15.08
C ASN A 150 -9.71 20.70 -14.63
N PRO A 151 -9.37 21.90 -14.14
CA PRO A 151 -7.99 22.26 -13.82
C PRO A 151 -7.44 21.48 -12.62
N HIS A 152 -8.28 20.70 -11.97
CA HIS A 152 -7.94 19.92 -10.76
C HIS A 152 -7.79 18.41 -11.01
N LYS A 153 -8.16 17.92 -12.20
CA LYS A 153 -8.00 16.50 -12.55
C LYS A 153 -6.66 16.28 -13.28
N TYR A 154 -6.01 15.16 -12.97
CA TYR A 154 -4.81 14.74 -13.68
C TYR A 154 -5.19 14.16 -15.05
N SER A 155 -4.37 14.44 -16.07
CA SER A 155 -4.54 13.89 -17.39
C SER A 155 -3.17 13.63 -18.02
N THR A 156 -2.89 12.37 -18.32
CA THR A 156 -1.67 11.96 -19.02
C THR A 156 -1.66 12.48 -20.47
N SER A 157 -2.84 12.54 -21.12
CA SER A 157 -3.01 13.03 -22.49
C SER A 157 -3.10 14.54 -22.61
N HIS A 158 -2.98 15.26 -21.49
CA HIS A 158 -3.16 16.71 -21.42
C HIS A 158 -4.55 17.21 -21.90
N SER A 159 -5.58 16.37 -21.82
CA SER A 159 -6.96 16.72 -22.18
C SER A 159 -7.55 17.77 -21.24
N TYR A 160 -7.10 17.82 -20.01
CA TYR A 160 -7.50 18.84 -19.01
C TYR A 160 -6.42 19.91 -18.89
N PHE A 161 -6.82 21.14 -18.60
CA PHE A 161 -5.89 22.27 -18.43
C PHE A 161 -5.06 22.22 -17.13
N SER A 162 -5.14 21.15 -16.37
CA SER A 162 -4.37 20.94 -15.15
C SER A 162 -2.85 21.03 -15.35
N TRP A 163 -2.34 20.74 -16.55
CA TRP A 163 -0.94 20.86 -16.90
C TRP A 163 -0.42 22.31 -16.89
N LEU A 164 -1.31 23.29 -17.09
CA LEU A 164 -0.97 24.72 -16.97
C LEU A 164 -0.65 25.16 -15.54
N LEU A 165 -1.08 24.43 -14.53
CA LEU A 165 -0.91 24.77 -13.12
C LEU A 165 0.44 24.34 -12.52
N GLY A 166 1.32 23.77 -13.37
CA GLY A 166 2.69 23.42 -13.00
C GLY A 166 2.88 22.11 -12.24
N LYS A 167 4.12 21.64 -12.17
CA LYS A 167 4.51 20.31 -11.68
C LYS A 167 4.37 20.06 -10.16
N LYS A 168 4.05 21.08 -9.37
CA LYS A 168 4.00 20.97 -7.90
C LYS A 168 2.61 20.65 -7.34
N LYS A 169 1.61 20.46 -8.16
CA LYS A 169 0.25 20.21 -7.71
C LYS A 169 0.06 18.75 -7.29
N LYS A 170 -0.54 18.56 -6.14
CA LYS A 170 -1.01 17.24 -5.71
C LYS A 170 -2.41 17.00 -6.29
N TYR A 171 -2.59 15.85 -6.90
CA TYR A 171 -3.89 15.41 -7.40
C TYR A 171 -4.47 14.37 -6.45
N THR A 172 -5.78 14.43 -6.23
CA THR A 172 -6.50 13.40 -5.50
C THR A 172 -6.73 12.22 -6.44
N ILE A 173 -6.45 11.01 -5.97
CA ILE A 173 -6.81 9.78 -6.66
C ILE A 173 -8.19 9.38 -6.17
N ASP A 174 -9.11 9.18 -7.09
CA ASP A 174 -10.40 8.54 -6.92
C ASP A 174 -10.40 7.16 -7.61
N ALA A 175 -11.36 6.33 -7.27
CA ALA A 175 -11.44 4.96 -7.79
C ALA A 175 -12.26 4.88 -9.08
#